data_78ce318d889f8763da3d9666106beabf
#
_entry.id   78ce318d889f8763da3d9666106beabf
#
_cell.length_a   1.000
_cell.length_b   1.000
_cell.length_c   1.000
_cell.angle_alpha   90.00
_cell.angle_beta   90.00
_cell.angle_gamma   90.00
#
_symmetry.space_group_name_H-M   'P 1'
#
loop_
_entity.id
_entity.type
_entity.pdbx_description
1 polymer ?
#
loop_
_entity_poly.entity_id
_entity_poly.type
_entity_poly.pdbx_seq_one_letter_code
_entity_poly.pdbx_strand_id
1 'polypeptide(L)'
;MSFGKVLQMYNQMEKLPFGKTLFSYMFAFHSPYLLTIRPIVNEMKPGYSSVTMKQRWAVQNHIKTVNAIAVCCLVEMSMGLVAEASIPAHLRWLPMGMDVTYKKKAMGTLTASSTIPDTFFNLDKYPGMVKVPVSVINADGVEVTYANVRVWVSEKPKK
;
A
#
# COMPACT_ATOMS: atom_id res chain seq x y z
N MET A 1 19.20 -11.60 -0.25
CA MET A 1 18.11 -11.20 0.66
C MET A 1 16.91 -12.13 0.43
N SER A 2 16.38 -12.74 1.49
CA SER A 2 15.15 -13.53 1.38
C SER A 2 13.97 -12.57 1.41
N PHE A 3 13.37 -12.32 0.25
CA PHE A 3 12.15 -11.52 0.14
C PHE A 3 11.02 -12.20 0.92
N GLY A 4 10.11 -11.39 1.49
CA GLY A 4 8.97 -11.91 2.23
C GLY A 4 8.12 -12.87 1.40
N LYS A 5 7.43 -13.79 2.08
CA LYS A 5 6.54 -14.78 1.43
C LYS A 5 5.48 -14.13 0.53
N VAL A 6 5.02 -12.93 0.88
CA VAL A 6 4.03 -12.16 0.13
C VAL A 6 4.56 -11.75 -1.24
N LEU A 7 5.81 -11.25 -1.32
CA LEU A 7 6.43 -10.90 -2.60
C LEU A 7 6.67 -12.14 -3.48
N GLN A 8 7.09 -13.26 -2.88
CA GLN A 8 7.25 -14.52 -3.64
C GLN A 8 5.92 -14.97 -4.24
N MET A 9 4.84 -14.90 -3.48
CA MET A 9 3.49 -15.21 -3.95
C MET A 9 3.06 -14.27 -5.07
N TYR A 10 3.28 -12.96 -4.94
CA TYR A 10 3.00 -11.99 -6.00
C TYR A 10 3.74 -12.35 -7.30
N ASN A 11 5.06 -12.58 -7.24
CA ASN A 11 5.90 -12.91 -8.40
C ASN A 11 5.51 -14.22 -9.11
N GLN A 12 4.89 -15.16 -8.39
CA GLN A 12 4.35 -16.38 -8.99
C GLN A 12 3.01 -16.11 -9.66
N MET A 13 2.13 -15.37 -8.97
CA MET A 13 0.77 -15.14 -9.44
C MET A 13 0.71 -14.15 -10.59
N GLU A 14 1.55 -13.10 -10.63
CA GLU A 14 1.52 -12.10 -11.72
C GLU A 14 1.76 -12.69 -13.11
N LYS A 15 2.39 -13.87 -13.20
CA LYS A 15 2.63 -14.60 -14.44
C LYS A 15 1.42 -15.35 -14.97
N LEU A 16 0.36 -15.47 -14.16
CA LEU A 16 -0.85 -16.21 -14.51
C LEU A 16 -1.90 -15.25 -15.11
N PRO A 17 -2.78 -15.75 -16.00
CA PRO A 17 -3.97 -15.01 -16.42
C PRO A 17 -4.76 -14.58 -15.18
N PHE A 18 -5.14 -13.30 -15.09
CA PHE A 18 -5.83 -12.72 -13.93
C PHE A 18 -5.07 -12.81 -12.59
N GLY A 19 -3.80 -13.19 -12.60
CA GLY A 19 -3.02 -13.43 -11.38
C GLY A 19 -2.91 -12.21 -10.47
N LYS A 20 -2.74 -11.00 -11.03
CA LYS A 20 -2.74 -9.75 -10.24
C LYS A 20 -4.06 -9.51 -9.53
N THR A 21 -5.18 -9.79 -10.19
CA THR A 21 -6.51 -9.68 -9.58
C THR A 21 -6.68 -10.68 -8.45
N LEU A 22 -6.32 -11.94 -8.68
CA LEU A 22 -6.40 -12.99 -7.66
C LEU A 22 -5.51 -12.65 -6.45
N PHE A 23 -4.26 -12.24 -6.68
CA PHE A 23 -3.36 -11.79 -5.62
C PHE A 23 -3.97 -10.64 -4.81
N SER A 24 -4.54 -9.64 -5.50
CA SER A 24 -5.13 -8.46 -4.86
C SER A 24 -6.24 -8.84 -3.88
N TYR A 25 -7.13 -9.74 -4.29
CA TYR A 25 -8.21 -10.22 -3.43
C TYR A 25 -7.69 -11.11 -2.30
N MET A 26 -6.71 -11.98 -2.55
CA MET A 26 -6.09 -12.79 -1.50
C MET A 26 -5.39 -11.91 -0.46
N PHE A 27 -4.63 -10.90 -0.89
CA PHE A 27 -3.98 -9.95 0.01
C PHE A 27 -5.02 -9.16 0.83
N ALA A 28 -6.05 -8.62 0.16
CA ALA A 28 -7.11 -7.88 0.83
C ALA A 28 -7.94 -8.76 1.79
N PHE A 29 -8.06 -10.07 1.53
CA PHE A 29 -8.78 -10.99 2.41
C PHE A 29 -8.10 -11.17 3.77
N HIS A 30 -6.77 -11.04 3.86
CA HIS A 30 -6.04 -11.03 5.13
C HIS A 30 -6.30 -9.76 5.96
N SER A 31 -6.77 -8.68 5.31
CA SER A 31 -7.25 -7.46 5.96
C SER A 31 -8.63 -7.12 5.37
N PRO A 32 -9.72 -7.77 5.85
CA PRO A 32 -11.02 -7.79 5.16
C PRO A 32 -11.60 -6.41 4.87
N TYR A 33 -11.27 -5.41 5.67
CA TYR A 33 -11.70 -4.03 5.44
C TYR A 33 -11.20 -3.48 4.08
N LEU A 34 -10.03 -3.90 3.60
CA LEU A 34 -9.50 -3.50 2.29
C LEU A 34 -10.36 -4.01 1.11
N LEU A 35 -11.16 -5.07 1.31
CA LEU A 35 -12.11 -5.54 0.27
C LEU A 35 -13.18 -4.48 -0.04
N THR A 36 -13.45 -3.56 0.89
CA THR A 36 -14.43 -2.48 0.69
C THR A 36 -14.05 -1.56 -0.46
N ILE A 37 -12.75 -1.37 -0.73
CA ILE A 37 -12.26 -0.52 -1.82
C ILE A 37 -12.04 -1.30 -3.13
N ARG A 38 -12.13 -2.64 -3.14
CA ARG A 38 -11.89 -3.53 -4.30
C ARG A 38 -10.57 -3.18 -5.01
N PRO A 39 -9.44 -3.27 -4.32
CA PRO A 39 -8.15 -2.83 -4.85
C PRO A 39 -7.61 -3.81 -5.89
N ILE A 40 -6.83 -3.30 -6.84
CA ILE A 40 -6.05 -4.11 -7.78
C ILE A 40 -4.57 -3.70 -7.66
N VAL A 41 -3.74 -4.65 -7.30
CA VAL A 41 -2.27 -4.45 -7.25
C VAL A 41 -1.74 -4.46 -8.68
N ASN A 42 -1.18 -3.33 -9.10
CA ASN A 42 -0.59 -3.20 -10.43
C ASN A 42 0.85 -3.70 -10.45
N GLU A 43 1.61 -3.34 -9.41
CA GLU A 43 3.02 -3.70 -9.28
C GLU A 43 3.43 -3.77 -7.80
N MET A 44 4.27 -4.75 -7.48
CA MET A 44 4.90 -4.92 -6.17
C MET A 44 6.31 -5.46 -6.37
N LYS A 45 7.29 -4.69 -5.92
CA LYS A 45 8.72 -5.07 -5.95
C LYS A 45 9.48 -4.37 -4.82
N PRO A 46 10.71 -4.78 -4.50
CA PRO A 46 11.53 -4.04 -3.55
C PRO A 46 11.62 -2.57 -3.93
N GLY A 47 11.38 -1.68 -2.96
CA GLY A 47 11.42 -0.24 -3.14
C GLY A 47 10.21 0.39 -3.83
N TYR A 48 9.24 -0.41 -4.35
CA TYR A 48 8.11 0.15 -5.08
C TYR A 48 6.82 -0.66 -4.94
N SER A 49 5.71 0.05 -4.84
CA SER A 49 4.36 -0.52 -4.96
C SER A 49 3.43 0.40 -5.74
N SER A 50 2.45 -0.20 -6.42
CA SER A 50 1.35 0.52 -7.07
C SER A 50 0.06 -0.27 -6.95
N VAL A 51 -1.01 0.39 -6.51
CA VAL A 51 -2.34 -0.22 -6.33
C VAL A 51 -3.43 0.76 -6.78
N THR A 52 -4.44 0.23 -7.44
CA THR A 52 -5.52 1.01 -8.04
C THR A 52 -6.86 0.66 -7.41
N MET A 53 -7.73 1.65 -7.24
CA MET A 53 -9.16 1.47 -6.95
C MET A 53 -10.01 2.28 -7.91
N LYS A 54 -11.21 1.78 -8.24
CA LYS A 54 -12.19 2.50 -9.05
C LYS A 54 -13.23 3.18 -8.16
N GLN A 55 -13.58 4.41 -8.49
CA GLN A 55 -14.72 5.07 -7.89
C GLN A 55 -15.99 4.28 -8.20
N ARG A 56 -16.81 4.06 -7.20
CA ARG A 56 -18.13 3.43 -7.28
C ARG A 56 -18.99 3.91 -6.11
N TRP A 57 -20.28 3.73 -6.18
CA TRP A 57 -21.24 4.22 -5.18
C TRP A 57 -20.81 3.89 -3.73
N ALA A 58 -20.37 2.67 -3.45
CA ALA A 58 -20.03 2.22 -2.10
C ALA A 58 -18.77 2.89 -1.49
N VAL A 59 -17.97 3.61 -2.28
CA VAL A 59 -16.79 4.35 -1.81
C VAL A 59 -16.91 5.85 -2.01
N GLN A 60 -18.13 6.35 -2.30
CA GLN A 60 -18.38 7.78 -2.46
C GLN A 60 -18.77 8.44 -1.13
N ASN A 61 -18.52 9.72 -1.05
CA ASN A 61 -19.05 10.62 -0.03
C ASN A 61 -20.32 11.36 -0.54
N HIS A 62 -20.89 12.22 0.29
CA HIS A 62 -22.10 12.99 0.01
C HIS A 62 -21.98 13.96 -1.19
N ILE A 63 -20.77 14.38 -1.57
CA ILE A 63 -20.51 15.21 -2.75
C ILE A 63 -20.10 14.40 -3.98
N LYS A 64 -20.32 13.08 -3.96
CA LYS A 64 -20.06 12.14 -5.05
C LYS A 64 -18.59 12.05 -5.51
N THR A 65 -17.65 12.38 -4.62
CA THR A 65 -16.23 12.08 -4.82
C THR A 65 -15.85 10.83 -4.03
N VAL A 66 -14.66 10.28 -4.24
CA VAL A 66 -14.17 9.16 -3.42
C VAL A 66 -14.04 9.64 -1.97
N ASN A 67 -14.57 8.85 -1.05
CA ASN A 67 -14.52 9.13 0.38
C ASN A 67 -13.06 9.18 0.86
N ALA A 68 -12.74 10.14 1.71
CA ALA A 68 -11.40 10.33 2.27
C ALA A 68 -10.84 9.08 2.95
N ILE A 69 -11.69 8.34 3.69
CA ILE A 69 -11.27 7.09 4.35
C ILE A 69 -11.00 5.98 3.33
N ALA A 70 -11.73 5.91 2.22
CA ALA A 70 -11.44 4.98 1.14
C ALA A 70 -10.08 5.29 0.48
N VAL A 71 -9.72 6.58 0.36
CA VAL A 71 -8.37 6.98 -0.09
C VAL A 71 -7.31 6.58 0.94
N CYS A 72 -7.57 6.75 2.25
CA CYS A 72 -6.65 6.29 3.30
C CYS A 72 -6.43 4.76 3.26
N CYS A 73 -7.48 3.96 2.99
CA CYS A 73 -7.35 2.51 2.81
C CYS A 73 -6.44 2.18 1.60
N LEU A 74 -6.55 2.92 0.51
CA LEU A 74 -5.69 2.75 -0.66
C LEU A 74 -4.22 3.11 -0.34
N VAL A 75 -4.00 4.18 0.42
CA VAL A 75 -2.69 4.60 0.94
C VAL A 75 -2.08 3.51 1.82
N GLU A 76 -2.85 3.01 2.80
CA GLU A 76 -2.39 1.94 3.70
C GLU A 76 -2.01 0.68 2.95
N MET A 77 -2.80 0.29 1.96
CA MET A 77 -2.48 -0.88 1.13
C MET A 77 -1.19 -0.69 0.33
N SER A 78 -0.99 0.47 -0.30
CA SER A 78 0.26 0.75 -1.03
C SER A 78 1.47 0.72 -0.09
N MET A 79 1.36 1.33 1.09
CA MET A 79 2.40 1.28 2.11
C MET A 79 2.70 -0.16 2.55
N GLY A 80 1.66 -0.95 2.83
CA GLY A 80 1.82 -2.35 3.24
C GLY A 80 2.51 -3.21 2.18
N LEU A 81 2.17 -3.02 0.89
CA LEU A 81 2.79 -3.74 -0.23
C LEU A 81 4.28 -3.41 -0.35
N VAL A 82 4.67 -2.13 -0.31
CA VAL A 82 6.09 -1.76 -0.41
C VAL A 82 6.86 -2.21 0.82
N ALA A 83 6.25 -2.16 2.01
CA ALA A 83 6.87 -2.66 3.23
C ALA A 83 7.11 -4.18 3.16
N GLU A 84 6.11 -4.98 2.78
CA GLU A 84 6.24 -6.43 2.60
C GLU A 84 7.28 -6.82 1.53
N ALA A 85 7.41 -5.99 0.47
CA ALA A 85 8.38 -6.23 -0.59
C ALA A 85 9.82 -5.90 -0.20
N SER A 86 10.01 -5.00 0.79
CA SER A 86 11.32 -4.36 1.03
C SER A 86 11.91 -4.67 2.40
N ILE A 87 11.08 -5.05 3.39
CA ILE A 87 11.55 -5.25 4.76
C ILE A 87 12.41 -6.50 4.89
N PRO A 88 13.57 -6.45 5.58
CA PRO A 88 14.36 -7.62 5.90
C PRO A 88 13.57 -8.70 6.65
N ALA A 89 13.82 -9.98 6.34
CA ALA A 89 13.03 -11.11 6.84
C ALA A 89 13.00 -11.27 8.38
N HIS A 90 14.02 -10.76 9.09
CA HIS A 90 14.10 -10.79 10.55
C HIS A 90 13.32 -9.66 11.22
N LEU A 91 12.84 -8.68 10.44
CA LEU A 91 12.08 -7.55 10.94
C LEU A 91 10.57 -7.74 10.73
N ARG A 92 9.81 -6.98 11.48
CA ARG A 92 8.36 -6.79 11.34
C ARG A 92 8.03 -5.31 11.37
N TRP A 93 6.90 -4.96 10.82
CA TRP A 93 6.40 -3.59 10.77
C TRP A 93 4.97 -3.50 11.31
N LEU A 94 4.60 -2.33 11.81
CA LEU A 94 3.26 -2.01 12.28
C LEU A 94 2.94 -0.55 11.95
N PRO A 95 1.81 -0.24 11.29
CA PRO A 95 1.40 1.14 11.08
C PRO A 95 1.04 1.78 12.43
N MET A 96 1.55 2.99 12.66
CA MET A 96 1.31 3.77 13.90
C MET A 96 0.44 5.00 13.65
N GLY A 97 0.17 5.31 12.39
CA GLY A 97 -0.65 6.44 11.97
C GLY A 97 -0.23 6.96 10.62
N MET A 98 -1.00 7.91 10.09
CA MET A 98 -0.67 8.54 8.82
C MET A 98 -0.99 10.04 8.87
N ASP A 99 -0.15 10.81 8.18
CA ASP A 99 -0.34 12.24 7.96
C ASP A 99 -0.79 12.39 6.50
N VAL A 100 -2.03 12.84 6.28
CA VAL A 100 -2.65 12.86 4.94
C VAL A 100 -2.99 14.28 4.52
N THR A 101 -2.59 14.65 3.31
CA THR A 101 -2.95 15.93 2.67
C THR A 101 -3.81 15.66 1.45
N TYR A 102 -5.07 16.08 1.49
CA TYR A 102 -5.98 16.04 0.34
C TYR A 102 -5.78 17.31 -0.48
N LYS A 103 -5.15 17.18 -1.65
CA LYS A 103 -4.78 18.30 -2.52
C LYS A 103 -5.89 18.70 -3.47
N LYS A 104 -6.66 17.70 -3.94
CA LYS A 104 -7.76 17.90 -4.90
C LYS A 104 -8.88 16.89 -4.68
N LYS A 105 -10.03 17.11 -5.31
CA LYS A 105 -11.14 16.15 -5.31
C LYS A 105 -10.69 14.81 -5.92
N ALA A 106 -10.85 13.74 -5.17
CA ALA A 106 -10.54 12.39 -5.62
C ALA A 106 -11.73 11.84 -6.43
N MET A 107 -11.56 11.69 -7.73
CA MET A 107 -12.62 11.24 -8.65
C MET A 107 -12.07 10.19 -9.64
N GLY A 108 -12.95 9.32 -10.10
CA GLY A 108 -12.63 8.30 -11.10
C GLY A 108 -11.76 7.17 -10.56
N THR A 109 -10.84 6.70 -11.38
CA THR A 109 -9.86 5.70 -10.98
C THR A 109 -8.71 6.38 -10.24
N LEU A 110 -8.37 5.87 -9.06
CA LEU A 110 -7.27 6.35 -8.25
C LEU A 110 -6.17 5.30 -8.18
N THR A 111 -4.92 5.74 -8.31
CA THR A 111 -3.74 4.88 -8.16
C THR A 111 -2.86 5.45 -7.06
N ALA A 112 -2.64 4.67 -6.00
CA ALA A 112 -1.65 4.96 -4.98
C ALA A 112 -0.34 4.27 -5.33
N SER A 113 0.77 4.97 -5.15
CA SER A 113 2.11 4.43 -5.31
C SER A 113 3.03 4.89 -4.21
N SER A 114 3.97 4.03 -3.85
CA SER A 114 5.03 4.32 -2.89
C SER A 114 6.38 3.94 -3.48
N THR A 115 7.36 4.82 -3.34
CA THR A 115 8.75 4.59 -3.74
C THR A 115 9.66 4.88 -2.55
N ILE A 116 10.47 3.90 -2.19
CA ILE A 116 11.44 4.01 -1.07
C ILE A 116 12.79 3.44 -1.51
N PRO A 117 13.92 3.94 -0.98
CA PRO A 117 15.23 3.37 -1.28
C PRO A 117 15.39 1.97 -0.65
N ASP A 118 16.28 1.16 -1.20
CA ASP A 118 16.54 -0.23 -0.73
C ASP A 118 17.00 -0.28 0.73
N THR A 119 17.62 0.78 1.22
CA THR A 119 18.11 0.91 2.60
C THR A 119 17.07 1.45 3.57
N PHE A 120 15.84 1.70 3.11
CA PHE A 120 14.82 2.42 3.89
C PHE A 120 14.50 1.80 5.25
N PHE A 121 14.52 0.48 5.36
CA PHE A 121 14.27 -0.26 6.60
C PHE A 121 15.55 -0.61 7.38
N ASN A 122 16.73 -0.17 6.92
CA ASN A 122 17.98 -0.35 7.64
C ASN A 122 18.17 0.81 8.62
N LEU A 123 17.77 0.60 9.86
CA LEU A 123 17.93 1.59 10.93
C LEU A 123 19.18 1.27 11.74
N ASP A 124 19.83 2.31 12.30
CA ASP A 124 21.00 2.14 13.18
C ASP A 124 20.63 1.37 14.46
N LYS A 125 19.36 1.48 14.86
CA LYS A 125 18.85 0.83 16.08
C LYS A 125 17.38 0.43 15.90
N TYR A 126 17.06 -0.79 16.34
CA TYR A 126 15.68 -1.28 16.47
C TYR A 126 15.27 -1.36 17.96
N PRO A 127 14.01 -1.09 18.28
CA PRO A 127 12.95 -0.67 17.36
C PRO A 127 13.09 0.79 16.95
N GLY A 128 12.53 1.16 15.79
CA GLY A 128 12.57 2.52 15.27
C GLY A 128 11.35 2.84 14.41
N MET A 129 11.18 4.11 14.08
CA MET A 129 10.06 4.59 13.27
C MET A 129 10.57 5.15 11.94
N VAL A 130 9.88 4.78 10.86
CA VAL A 130 10.08 5.32 9.52
C VAL A 130 8.79 5.95 9.00
N LYS A 131 8.90 6.85 8.01
CA LYS A 131 7.76 7.48 7.34
C LYS A 131 7.76 7.05 5.87
N VAL A 132 6.82 6.18 5.51
CA VAL A 132 6.65 5.69 4.14
C VAL A 132 5.80 6.70 3.35
N PRO A 133 6.37 7.33 2.29
CA PRO A 133 5.62 8.25 1.45
C PRO A 133 4.69 7.50 0.50
N VAL A 134 3.49 8.03 0.29
CA VAL A 134 2.52 7.50 -0.68
C VAL A 134 1.90 8.67 -1.43
N SER A 135 1.96 8.63 -2.76
CA SER A 135 1.27 9.54 -3.66
C SER A 135 0.03 8.85 -4.23
N VAL A 136 -1.09 9.58 -4.32
CA VAL A 136 -2.32 9.10 -4.96
C VAL A 136 -2.65 10.03 -6.12
N ILE A 137 -2.68 9.47 -7.33
CA ILE A 137 -3.05 10.18 -8.55
C ILE A 137 -4.40 9.71 -9.09
N ASN A 138 -5.10 10.58 -9.81
CA ASN A 138 -6.27 10.22 -10.59
C ASN A 138 -5.89 9.72 -12.00
N ALA A 139 -6.89 9.39 -12.84
CA ALA A 139 -6.67 8.90 -14.19
C ALA A 139 -5.97 9.92 -15.12
N ASP A 140 -6.04 11.22 -14.80
CA ASP A 140 -5.39 12.30 -15.56
C ASP A 140 -3.93 12.55 -15.12
N GLY A 141 -3.40 11.70 -14.21
CA GLY A 141 -2.06 11.86 -13.65
C GLY A 141 -1.93 12.96 -12.60
N VAL A 142 -3.04 13.54 -12.15
CA VAL A 142 -3.04 14.62 -11.16
C VAL A 142 -2.96 14.03 -9.75
N GLU A 143 -2.00 14.50 -8.94
CA GLU A 143 -1.91 14.11 -7.54
C GLU A 143 -3.06 14.72 -6.74
N VAL A 144 -3.94 13.86 -6.25
CA VAL A 144 -5.13 14.24 -5.47
C VAL A 144 -4.90 14.13 -3.96
N THR A 145 -3.98 13.26 -3.56
CA THR A 145 -3.63 13.05 -2.15
C THR A 145 -2.16 12.67 -2.02
N TYR A 146 -1.52 13.19 -0.99
CA TYR A 146 -0.20 12.76 -0.55
C TYR A 146 -0.25 12.37 0.92
N ALA A 147 0.43 11.30 1.29
CA ALA A 147 0.46 10.84 2.66
C ALA A 147 1.86 10.37 3.07
N ASN A 148 2.15 10.50 4.37
CA ASN A 148 3.27 9.85 5.03
C ASN A 148 2.71 8.90 6.08
N VAL A 149 2.92 7.61 5.91
CA VAL A 149 2.51 6.59 6.88
C VAL A 149 3.65 6.33 7.85
N ARG A 150 3.41 6.57 9.14
CA ARG A 150 4.37 6.26 10.21
C ARG A 150 4.32 4.77 10.49
N VAL A 151 5.46 4.11 10.35
CA VAL A 151 5.61 2.67 10.49
C VAL A 151 6.64 2.36 11.55
N TRP A 152 6.24 1.62 12.58
CA TRP A 152 7.11 1.08 13.61
C TRP A 152 7.78 -0.19 13.09
N VAL A 153 9.10 -0.20 13.11
CA VAL A 153 9.91 -1.34 12.68
C VAL A 153 10.61 -1.94 13.89
N SER A 154 10.49 -3.23 14.07
CA SER A 154 11.13 -3.95 15.18
C SER A 154 11.58 -5.34 14.74
N GLU A 155 12.48 -5.94 15.50
CA GLU A 155 12.85 -7.33 15.31
C GLU A 155 11.67 -8.28 15.60
N LYS A 156 11.61 -9.39 14.87
CA LYS A 156 10.67 -10.47 15.19
C LYS A 156 11.06 -11.12 16.49
N PRO A 157 10.09 -11.54 17.34
CA PRO A 157 10.40 -12.34 18.52
C PRO A 157 11.20 -13.57 18.14
N LYS A 158 12.25 -13.87 18.88
CA LYS A 158 12.93 -15.16 18.78
C LYS A 158 11.90 -16.23 19.17
N LYS A 159 11.68 -17.20 18.28
CA LYS A 159 10.87 -18.39 18.58
C LYS A 159 11.60 -19.29 19.55
#